data_7ee4778bc7d4b976d242e79d6251b510
#
_entry.id   7ee4778bc7d4b976d242e79d6251b510
#
_cell.length_a   1.000
_cell.length_b   1.000
_cell.length_c   1.000
_cell.angle_alpha   90.00
_cell.angle_beta   90.00
_cell.angle_gamma   90.00
#
_symmetry.space_group_name_H-M   'P 1'
#
loop_
_entity.id
_entity.type
_entity.pdbx_description
1 polymer ?
#
loop_
_entity_poly.entity_id
_entity_poly.type
_entity_poly.pdbx_seq_one_letter_code
_entity_poly.pdbx_strand_id
1 'polypeptide(L)'
;MTKELKKRIITSIVLISIVLNCLFINNYSWLALLAIISLICWLEFMNLSKRIWKKKTIIIFPTIISFAVLYFFLYSAYKIKVEEGEKVILFILLVCMFSDIGGYVVGKSIGGKKLTKISPNKTISGSIGSFLFSLFPIGILSVLTKITEINLAPTNLNDQLIICLILSLACQLGDLIISYFKRLAKTKDTGNILPGHGGMLDRIDGIIFAI
;
A
#
# COMPACT_ATOMS: atom_id res chain seq x y z
N MET A 1 18.51 4.22 20.84
CA MET A 1 17.86 4.07 19.54
C MET A 1 18.92 3.74 18.49
N THR A 2 18.82 2.61 17.78
CA THR A 2 19.82 2.19 16.79
C THR A 2 19.84 3.15 15.60
N LYS A 3 21.02 3.31 14.94
CA LYS A 3 21.15 4.16 13.74
C LYS A 3 20.16 3.79 12.63
N GLU A 4 19.83 2.49 12.49
CA GLU A 4 18.86 2.02 11.50
C GLU A 4 17.43 2.41 11.83
N LEU A 5 17.04 2.35 13.11
CA LEU A 5 15.71 2.78 13.55
C LEU A 5 15.50 4.29 13.30
N LYS A 6 16.53 5.12 13.56
CA LYS A 6 16.49 6.56 13.22
C LYS A 6 16.26 6.78 11.73
N LYS A 7 17.01 6.10 10.86
CA LYS A 7 16.83 6.19 9.41
C LYS A 7 15.41 5.84 8.99
N ARG A 8 14.86 4.74 9.52
CA ARG A 8 13.47 4.32 9.22
C ARG A 8 12.45 5.39 9.62
N ILE A 9 12.53 5.90 10.83
CA ILE A 9 11.58 6.92 11.32
C ILE A 9 11.65 8.17 10.43
N ILE A 10 12.86 8.67 10.15
CA ILE A 10 13.05 9.86 9.31
C ILE A 10 12.47 9.63 7.91
N THR A 11 12.79 8.50 7.26
CA THR A 11 12.29 8.18 5.93
C THR A 11 10.75 8.10 5.92
N SER A 12 10.13 7.48 6.94
CA SER A 12 8.66 7.41 7.04
C SER A 12 8.03 8.79 7.18
N ILE A 13 8.58 9.65 8.06
CA ILE A 13 8.07 11.03 8.25
C ILE A 13 8.18 11.82 6.94
N VAL A 14 9.32 11.75 6.26
CA VAL A 14 9.54 12.46 4.99
C VAL A 14 8.55 11.97 3.93
N LEU A 15 8.38 10.64 3.77
CA LEU A 15 7.44 10.08 2.79
C LEU A 15 6.00 10.49 3.07
N ILE A 16 5.56 10.39 4.32
CA ILE A 16 4.21 10.81 4.72
C ILE A 16 4.02 12.30 4.45
N SER A 17 5.00 13.14 4.80
CA SER A 17 4.94 14.58 4.55
C SER A 17 4.84 14.89 3.05
N ILE A 18 5.61 14.21 2.19
CA ILE A 18 5.56 14.40 0.73
C ILE A 18 4.18 14.00 0.20
N VAL A 19 3.66 12.83 0.60
CA VAL A 19 2.36 12.32 0.15
C VAL A 19 1.25 13.29 0.55
N LEU A 20 1.21 13.73 1.80
CA LEU A 20 0.18 14.68 2.29
C LEU A 20 0.30 16.03 1.58
N ASN A 21 1.50 16.59 1.45
CA ASN A 21 1.67 17.86 0.74
C ASN A 21 1.19 17.75 -0.71
N CYS A 22 1.63 16.73 -1.45
CA CYS A 22 1.21 16.56 -2.85
C CYS A 22 -0.30 16.30 -2.98
N LEU A 23 -0.90 15.61 -2.00
CA LEU A 23 -2.33 15.36 -1.97
C LEU A 23 -3.14 16.65 -1.78
N PHE A 24 -2.72 17.56 -0.88
CA PHE A 24 -3.50 18.74 -0.52
C PHE A 24 -3.16 20.01 -1.31
N ILE A 25 -1.99 20.11 -1.97
CA ILE A 25 -1.62 21.34 -2.70
C ILE A 25 -2.46 21.50 -3.97
N ASN A 26 -2.37 20.57 -4.92
CA ASN A 26 -3.13 20.60 -6.18
C ASN A 26 -3.14 19.25 -6.89
N ASN A 27 -3.92 19.15 -7.99
CA ASN A 27 -4.03 17.91 -8.76
C ASN A 27 -2.76 17.60 -9.57
N TYR A 28 -2.02 18.61 -9.99
CA TYR A 28 -0.78 18.41 -10.78
C TYR A 28 0.35 17.86 -9.90
N SER A 29 0.50 18.36 -8.66
CA SER A 29 1.50 17.82 -7.72
C SER A 29 1.22 16.36 -7.36
N TRP A 30 -0.07 16.01 -7.19
CA TRP A 30 -0.49 14.64 -6.96
C TRP A 30 -0.18 13.73 -8.15
N LEU A 31 -0.55 14.17 -9.37
CA LEU A 31 -0.25 13.43 -10.60
C LEU A 31 1.26 13.22 -10.78
N ALA A 32 2.08 14.25 -10.56
CA ALA A 32 3.53 14.16 -10.65
C ALA A 32 4.10 13.15 -9.63
N LEU A 33 3.61 13.18 -8.38
CA LEU A 33 4.02 12.20 -7.37
C LEU A 33 3.66 10.78 -7.77
N LEU A 34 2.42 10.54 -8.23
CA LEU A 34 1.97 9.23 -8.69
C LEU A 34 2.79 8.72 -9.87
N ALA A 35 3.13 9.61 -10.83
CA ALA A 35 3.94 9.26 -11.98
C ALA A 35 5.36 8.84 -11.57
N ILE A 36 6.00 9.59 -10.65
CA ILE A 36 7.33 9.27 -10.13
C ILE A 36 7.30 7.92 -9.39
N ILE A 37 6.33 7.72 -8.50
CA ILE A 37 6.18 6.48 -7.74
C ILE A 37 5.96 5.29 -8.68
N SER A 38 5.04 5.42 -9.65
CA SER A 38 4.75 4.36 -10.62
C SER A 38 5.97 4.01 -11.47
N LEU A 39 6.74 5.01 -11.91
CA LEU A 39 7.98 4.79 -12.65
C LEU A 39 9.02 4.02 -11.82
N ILE A 40 9.24 4.43 -10.58
CA ILE A 40 10.17 3.75 -9.67
C ILE A 40 9.75 2.30 -9.44
N CYS A 41 8.47 2.06 -9.14
CA CYS A 41 7.93 0.71 -8.92
C CYS A 41 8.05 -0.16 -10.17
N TRP A 42 7.81 0.40 -11.35
CA TRP A 42 8.00 -0.32 -12.61
C TRP A 42 9.44 -0.72 -12.83
N LEU A 43 10.41 0.18 -12.58
CA LEU A 43 11.84 -0.13 -12.68
C LEU A 43 12.27 -1.21 -11.66
N GLU A 44 11.76 -1.16 -10.43
CA GLU A 44 12.02 -2.18 -9.41
C GLU A 44 11.44 -3.54 -9.84
N PHE A 45 10.21 -3.57 -10.33
CA PHE A 45 9.59 -4.81 -10.81
C PHE A 45 10.30 -5.37 -12.04
N MET A 46 10.74 -4.51 -12.96
CA MET A 46 11.56 -4.93 -14.11
C MET A 46 12.87 -5.57 -13.67
N ASN A 47 13.54 -5.01 -12.65
CA ASN A 47 14.77 -5.59 -12.09
C ASN A 47 14.51 -6.94 -11.41
N LEU A 48 13.38 -7.09 -10.70
CA LEU A 48 12.92 -8.36 -10.15
C LEU A 48 12.69 -9.39 -11.28
N SER A 49 11.99 -9.01 -12.33
CA SER A 49 11.70 -9.87 -13.49
C SER A 49 12.97 -10.38 -14.16
N LYS A 50 14.00 -9.53 -14.31
CA LYS A 50 15.32 -9.93 -14.83
C LYS A 50 16.04 -10.98 -13.95
N ARG A 51 15.78 -11.00 -12.65
CA ARG A 51 16.36 -12.00 -11.73
C ARG A 51 15.60 -13.33 -11.80
N ILE A 52 14.30 -13.30 -12.09
CA ILE A 52 13.45 -14.51 -12.19
C ILE A 52 13.68 -15.22 -13.52
N TRP A 53 13.67 -14.47 -14.62
CA TRP A 53 13.76 -15.02 -15.97
C TRP A 53 15.06 -14.60 -16.67
N LYS A 54 15.76 -15.60 -17.24
CA LYS A 54 17.01 -15.35 -17.99
C LYS A 54 16.76 -14.95 -19.45
N LYS A 55 15.64 -15.40 -20.05
CA LYS A 55 15.32 -15.12 -21.47
C LYS A 55 14.61 -13.78 -21.59
N LYS A 56 15.15 -12.86 -22.41
CA LYS A 56 14.59 -11.52 -22.64
C LYS A 56 13.13 -11.55 -23.10
N THR A 57 12.77 -12.50 -23.98
CA THR A 57 11.39 -12.66 -24.48
C THR A 57 10.37 -12.95 -23.38
N ILE A 58 10.76 -13.70 -22.34
CA ILE A 58 9.88 -14.03 -21.23
C ILE A 58 9.72 -12.82 -20.27
N ILE A 59 10.76 -11.99 -20.16
CA ILE A 59 10.74 -10.81 -19.29
C ILE A 59 9.75 -9.75 -19.80
N ILE A 60 9.55 -9.65 -21.11
CA ILE A 60 8.69 -8.64 -21.73
C ILE A 60 7.25 -8.74 -21.21
N PHE A 61 6.69 -9.95 -21.15
CA PHE A 61 5.30 -10.15 -20.75
C PHE A 61 4.97 -9.64 -19.31
N PRO A 62 5.68 -10.08 -18.24
CA PRO A 62 5.41 -9.56 -16.91
C PRO A 62 5.74 -8.07 -16.74
N THR A 63 6.69 -7.53 -17.52
CA THR A 63 6.98 -6.08 -17.47
C THR A 63 5.89 -5.24 -18.13
N ILE A 64 5.26 -5.71 -19.21
CA ILE A 64 4.10 -5.05 -19.81
C ILE A 64 2.90 -5.11 -18.84
N ILE A 65 2.64 -6.26 -18.23
CA ILE A 65 1.54 -6.39 -17.26
C ILE A 65 1.77 -5.45 -16.07
N SER A 66 2.98 -5.40 -15.52
CA SER A 66 3.29 -4.50 -14.41
C SER A 66 3.13 -3.03 -14.78
N PHE A 67 3.50 -2.65 -16.02
CA PHE A 67 3.26 -1.31 -16.52
C PHE A 67 1.76 -0.99 -16.61
N ALA A 68 0.96 -1.92 -17.13
CA ALA A 68 -0.49 -1.74 -17.22
C ALA A 68 -1.14 -1.61 -15.84
N VAL A 69 -0.74 -2.43 -14.86
CA VAL A 69 -1.23 -2.36 -13.46
C VAL A 69 -0.86 -1.02 -12.82
N LEU A 70 0.39 -0.57 -12.97
CA LEU A 70 0.84 0.72 -12.40
C LEU A 70 0.22 1.92 -13.11
N TYR A 71 -0.04 1.82 -14.41
CA TYR A 71 -0.79 2.85 -15.14
C TYR A 71 -2.24 2.93 -14.64
N PHE A 72 -2.89 1.78 -14.43
CA PHE A 72 -4.25 1.73 -13.88
C PHE A 72 -4.30 2.30 -12.47
N PHE A 73 -3.34 1.96 -11.60
CA PHE A 73 -3.19 2.55 -10.27
C PHE A 73 -3.07 4.08 -10.33
N LEU A 74 -2.16 4.60 -11.18
CA LEU A 74 -1.98 6.03 -11.36
C LEU A 74 -3.27 6.71 -11.82
N TYR A 75 -3.93 6.14 -12.84
CA TYR A 75 -5.17 6.67 -13.40
C TYR A 75 -6.29 6.68 -12.36
N SER A 76 -6.49 5.56 -11.63
CA SER A 76 -7.53 5.44 -10.59
C SER A 76 -7.28 6.41 -9.44
N ALA A 77 -6.06 6.46 -8.90
CA ALA A 77 -5.69 7.36 -7.81
C ALA A 77 -5.84 8.84 -8.19
N TYR A 78 -5.54 9.21 -9.43
CA TYR A 78 -5.74 10.56 -9.94
C TYR A 78 -7.23 10.86 -10.12
N LYS A 79 -7.97 9.95 -10.75
CA LYS A 79 -9.40 10.09 -10.99
C LYS A 79 -10.20 10.22 -9.69
N ILE A 80 -9.95 9.35 -8.71
CA ILE A 80 -10.60 9.42 -7.39
C ILE A 80 -10.35 10.78 -6.73
N LYS A 81 -9.11 11.31 -6.80
CA LYS A 81 -8.83 12.63 -6.24
C LYS A 81 -9.61 13.74 -6.94
N VAL A 82 -9.73 13.70 -8.27
CA VAL A 82 -10.40 14.74 -9.05
C VAL A 82 -11.92 14.70 -8.87
N GLU A 83 -12.51 13.51 -8.86
CA GLU A 83 -13.96 13.32 -8.81
C GLU A 83 -14.51 13.30 -7.36
N GLU A 84 -13.81 12.61 -6.43
CA GLU A 84 -14.30 12.39 -5.06
C GLU A 84 -13.55 13.24 -4.01
N GLY A 85 -12.41 13.80 -4.40
CA GLY A 85 -11.60 14.69 -3.57
C GLY A 85 -10.52 13.97 -2.75
N GLU A 86 -9.67 14.81 -2.12
CA GLU A 86 -8.51 14.35 -1.33
C GLU A 86 -8.88 13.54 -0.09
N LYS A 87 -10.09 13.75 0.48
CA LYS A 87 -10.56 13.05 1.68
C LYS A 87 -10.77 11.56 1.43
N VAL A 88 -11.26 11.20 0.23
CA VAL A 88 -11.48 9.79 -0.13
C VAL A 88 -10.14 9.07 -0.31
N ILE A 89 -9.16 9.71 -0.95
CA ILE A 89 -7.79 9.15 -1.04
C ILE A 89 -7.20 8.97 0.36
N LEU A 90 -7.32 9.99 1.24
CA LEU A 90 -6.84 9.89 2.61
C LEU A 90 -7.50 8.74 3.37
N PHE A 91 -8.81 8.54 3.20
CA PHE A 91 -9.53 7.42 3.80
C PHE A 91 -8.98 6.08 3.32
N ILE A 92 -8.80 5.90 2.00
CA ILE A 92 -8.23 4.66 1.43
C ILE A 92 -6.83 4.40 2.00
N LEU A 93 -5.96 5.41 2.04
CA LEU A 93 -4.61 5.27 2.59
C LEU A 93 -4.62 4.89 4.08
N LEU A 94 -5.52 5.49 4.87
CA LEU A 94 -5.69 5.13 6.29
C LEU A 94 -6.18 3.69 6.44
N VAL A 95 -7.15 3.23 5.65
CA VAL A 95 -7.65 1.86 5.68
C VAL A 95 -6.52 0.87 5.39
N CYS A 96 -5.72 1.10 4.35
CA CYS A 96 -4.57 0.26 4.01
C CYS A 96 -3.53 0.24 5.16
N MET A 97 -3.19 1.41 5.70
CA MET A 97 -2.22 1.53 6.79
C MET A 97 -2.69 0.80 8.06
N PHE A 98 -3.94 0.98 8.47
CA PHE A 98 -4.48 0.28 9.64
C PHE A 98 -4.63 -1.21 9.41
N SER A 99 -4.97 -1.65 8.20
CA SER A 99 -4.97 -3.06 7.81
C SER A 99 -3.60 -3.70 8.03
N ASP A 100 -2.52 -3.05 7.57
CA ASP A 100 -1.15 -3.56 7.75
C ASP A 100 -0.72 -3.58 9.22
N ILE A 101 -1.04 -2.52 9.97
CA ILE A 101 -0.78 -2.47 11.41
C ILE A 101 -1.52 -3.60 12.14
N GLY A 102 -2.80 -3.81 11.84
CA GLY A 102 -3.60 -4.87 12.43
C GLY A 102 -3.04 -6.25 12.12
N GLY A 103 -2.66 -6.49 10.87
CA GLY A 103 -2.01 -7.73 10.44
C GLY A 103 -0.73 -8.03 11.21
N TYR A 104 0.11 -7.01 11.38
CA TYR A 104 1.35 -7.14 12.13
C TYR A 104 1.12 -7.34 13.63
N VAL A 105 0.32 -6.48 14.26
CA VAL A 105 0.09 -6.50 15.72
C VAL A 105 -0.59 -7.78 16.15
N VAL A 106 -1.72 -8.14 15.53
CA VAL A 106 -2.49 -9.33 15.89
C VAL A 106 -1.73 -10.60 15.50
N GLY A 107 -1.10 -10.61 14.32
CA GLY A 107 -0.30 -11.75 13.88
C GLY A 107 0.89 -12.05 14.78
N LYS A 108 1.54 -11.02 15.34
CA LYS A 108 2.65 -11.16 16.27
C LYS A 108 2.19 -11.53 17.69
N SER A 109 1.07 -10.96 18.15
CA SER A 109 0.56 -11.17 19.52
C SER A 109 -0.11 -12.53 19.69
N ILE A 110 -0.95 -12.94 18.72
CA ILE A 110 -1.70 -14.20 18.80
C ILE A 110 -0.93 -15.34 18.12
N GLY A 111 -0.20 -15.06 17.03
CA GLY A 111 0.50 -16.07 16.26
C GLY A 111 -0.45 -17.07 15.59
N GLY A 112 -0.08 -18.34 15.58
CA GLY A 112 -0.92 -19.43 15.09
C GLY A 112 -0.52 -19.95 13.70
N LYS A 113 -1.47 -20.54 12.97
CA LYS A 113 -1.23 -21.15 11.66
C LYS A 113 -0.78 -20.09 10.64
N LYS A 114 0.22 -20.44 9.83
CA LYS A 114 0.72 -19.59 8.74
C LYS A 114 -0.34 -19.45 7.66
N LEU A 115 -0.50 -18.25 7.14
CA LEU A 115 -1.48 -17.95 6.08
C LEU A 115 -1.07 -18.62 4.75
N THR A 116 0.21 -18.49 4.39
CA THR A 116 0.76 -19.06 3.15
C THR A 116 2.19 -19.53 3.31
N LYS A 117 2.64 -20.43 2.41
CA LYS A 117 4.06 -20.82 2.31
C LYS A 117 4.95 -19.71 1.72
N ILE A 118 4.35 -18.78 0.98
CA ILE A 118 5.04 -17.69 0.28
C ILE A 118 5.58 -16.66 1.26
N SER A 119 4.78 -16.32 2.27
CA SER A 119 5.12 -15.36 3.32
C SER A 119 5.02 -16.02 4.70
N PRO A 120 6.08 -16.66 5.19
CA PRO A 120 6.04 -17.46 6.41
C PRO A 120 5.80 -16.66 7.69
N ASN A 121 5.89 -15.33 7.63
CA ASN A 121 5.61 -14.45 8.76
C ASN A 121 4.13 -14.03 8.83
N LYS A 122 3.33 -14.25 7.78
CA LYS A 122 1.89 -13.96 7.80
C LYS A 122 1.12 -15.12 8.41
N THR A 123 0.22 -14.81 9.35
CA THR A 123 -0.63 -15.76 10.06
C THR A 123 -2.10 -15.53 9.72
N ILE A 124 -2.94 -16.55 9.92
CA ILE A 124 -4.39 -16.43 9.77
C ILE A 124 -4.96 -15.41 10.77
N SER A 125 -4.49 -15.43 12.02
CA SER A 125 -4.85 -14.44 13.03
C SER A 125 -4.51 -13.01 12.60
N GLY A 126 -3.33 -12.82 11.96
CA GLY A 126 -2.94 -11.55 11.40
C GLY A 126 -3.88 -11.08 10.28
N SER A 127 -4.29 -11.98 9.38
CA SER A 127 -5.27 -11.65 8.34
C SER A 127 -6.61 -11.18 8.91
N ILE A 128 -7.11 -11.85 9.96
CA ILE A 128 -8.31 -11.41 10.69
C ILE A 128 -8.07 -10.04 11.34
N GLY A 129 -6.89 -9.86 11.95
CA GLY A 129 -6.47 -8.56 12.52
C GLY A 129 -6.46 -7.44 11.50
N SER A 130 -6.01 -7.70 10.26
CA SER A 130 -6.06 -6.73 9.16
C SER A 130 -7.49 -6.27 8.88
N PHE A 131 -8.44 -7.18 8.80
CA PHE A 131 -9.86 -6.83 8.59
C PHE A 131 -10.43 -6.01 9.76
N LEU A 132 -10.16 -6.41 11.01
CA LEU A 132 -10.67 -5.69 12.17
C LEU A 132 -10.10 -4.28 12.26
N PHE A 133 -8.80 -4.12 12.06
CA PHE A 133 -8.15 -2.81 12.14
C PHE A 133 -8.49 -1.91 10.95
N SER A 134 -8.81 -2.46 9.79
CA SER A 134 -9.26 -1.65 8.64
C SER A 134 -10.54 -0.85 8.89
N LEU A 135 -11.30 -1.19 9.94
CA LEU A 135 -12.50 -0.45 10.35
C LEU A 135 -12.20 0.76 11.26
N PHE A 136 -10.99 0.86 11.84
CA PHE A 136 -10.64 2.00 12.72
C PHE A 136 -10.77 3.37 12.06
N PRO A 137 -10.40 3.57 10.77
CA PRO A 137 -10.58 4.85 10.10
C PRO A 137 -12.02 5.37 10.13
N ILE A 138 -13.03 4.50 10.10
CA ILE A 138 -14.44 4.89 10.21
C ILE A 138 -14.69 5.61 11.54
N GLY A 139 -14.22 5.02 12.64
CA GLY A 139 -14.34 5.61 13.97
C GLY A 139 -13.58 6.94 14.09
N ILE A 140 -12.35 6.99 13.58
CA ILE A 140 -11.51 8.20 13.60
C ILE A 140 -12.19 9.33 12.83
N LEU A 141 -12.65 9.06 11.61
CA LEU A 141 -13.30 10.08 10.78
C LEU A 141 -14.64 10.52 11.35
N SER A 142 -15.44 9.61 11.94
CA SER A 142 -16.71 9.98 12.57
C SER A 142 -16.51 10.90 13.79
N VAL A 143 -15.47 10.68 14.58
CA VAL A 143 -15.11 11.57 15.69
C VAL A 143 -14.63 12.93 15.17
N LEU A 144 -13.75 12.95 14.18
CA LEU A 144 -13.26 14.18 13.56
C LEU A 144 -14.41 15.00 12.93
N THR A 145 -15.35 14.34 12.24
CA THR A 145 -16.54 15.00 11.68
C THR A 145 -17.37 15.71 12.77
N LYS A 146 -17.55 15.06 13.94
CA LYS A 146 -18.28 15.66 15.07
C LYS A 146 -17.55 16.86 15.66
N ILE A 147 -16.22 16.85 15.70
CA ILE A 147 -15.41 17.93 16.27
C ILE A 147 -15.30 19.12 15.31
N THR A 148 -15.15 18.86 14.02
CA THR A 148 -14.88 19.89 13.00
C THR A 148 -16.14 20.39 12.31
N GLU A 149 -17.28 19.74 12.50
CA GLU A 149 -18.56 19.93 11.78
C GLU A 149 -18.44 19.75 10.25
N ILE A 150 -17.27 19.29 9.78
CA ILE A 150 -17.00 19.00 8.36
C ILE A 150 -17.25 17.52 8.11
N ASN A 151 -18.12 17.20 7.15
CA ASN A 151 -18.32 15.79 6.77
C ASN A 151 -17.05 15.23 6.12
N LEU A 152 -16.36 14.37 6.85
CA LEU A 152 -15.13 13.71 6.42
C LEU A 152 -15.40 12.28 5.92
N ALA A 153 -16.57 11.74 6.20
CA ALA A 153 -16.95 10.39 5.79
C ALA A 153 -17.47 10.40 4.34
N PRO A 154 -16.92 9.56 3.46
CA PRO A 154 -17.25 9.61 2.02
C PRO A 154 -18.66 9.07 1.70
N THR A 155 -19.25 8.20 2.52
CA THR A 155 -20.50 7.48 2.23
C THR A 155 -21.25 7.11 3.51
N ASN A 156 -22.37 6.39 3.37
CA ASN A 156 -23.13 5.83 4.50
C ASN A 156 -22.30 4.78 5.26
N LEU A 157 -22.59 4.55 6.53
CA LEU A 157 -21.84 3.64 7.40
C LEU A 157 -21.72 2.21 6.83
N ASN A 158 -22.80 1.67 6.28
CA ASN A 158 -22.78 0.32 5.72
C ASN A 158 -21.85 0.22 4.52
N ASP A 159 -21.85 1.23 3.65
CA ASP A 159 -20.96 1.29 2.49
C ASP A 159 -19.49 1.41 2.92
N GLN A 160 -19.23 2.22 3.96
CA GLN A 160 -17.88 2.35 4.52
C GLN A 160 -17.35 1.03 5.09
N LEU A 161 -18.19 0.26 5.80
CA LEU A 161 -17.80 -1.06 6.32
C LEU A 161 -17.42 -2.02 5.19
N ILE A 162 -18.23 -2.09 4.13
CA ILE A 162 -17.99 -2.96 2.98
C ILE A 162 -16.69 -2.51 2.25
N ILE A 163 -16.54 -1.22 2.01
CA ILE A 163 -15.36 -0.65 1.35
C ILE A 163 -14.08 -0.98 2.16
N CYS A 164 -14.09 -0.79 3.48
CA CYS A 164 -12.93 -1.12 4.33
C CYS A 164 -12.52 -2.58 4.23
N LEU A 165 -13.49 -3.50 4.22
CA LEU A 165 -13.21 -4.93 4.10
C LEU A 165 -12.65 -5.28 2.71
N ILE A 166 -13.21 -4.72 1.65
CA ILE A 166 -12.72 -4.91 0.27
C ILE A 166 -11.29 -4.36 0.13
N LEU A 167 -11.05 -3.14 0.60
CA LEU A 167 -9.72 -2.52 0.56
C LEU A 167 -8.68 -3.32 1.36
N SER A 168 -9.06 -3.79 2.55
CA SER A 168 -8.19 -4.65 3.36
C SER A 168 -7.86 -5.97 2.66
N LEU A 169 -8.85 -6.58 2.01
CA LEU A 169 -8.63 -7.80 1.21
C LEU A 169 -7.68 -7.52 0.04
N ALA A 170 -7.92 -6.44 -0.70
CA ALA A 170 -7.08 -6.05 -1.83
C ALA A 170 -5.64 -5.77 -1.40
N CYS A 171 -5.43 -5.03 -0.29
CA CYS A 171 -4.11 -4.81 0.30
C CYS A 171 -3.40 -6.13 0.64
N GLN A 172 -4.08 -7.05 1.33
CA GLN A 172 -3.50 -8.33 1.70
C GLN A 172 -3.10 -9.17 0.48
N LEU A 173 -3.94 -9.18 -0.56
CA LEU A 173 -3.65 -9.89 -1.81
C LEU A 173 -2.48 -9.25 -2.56
N GLY A 174 -2.44 -7.92 -2.65
CA GLY A 174 -1.35 -7.18 -3.29
C GLY A 174 0.01 -7.50 -2.68
N ASP A 175 0.12 -7.40 -1.34
CA ASP A 175 1.35 -7.75 -0.63
C ASP A 175 1.73 -9.23 -0.82
N LEU A 176 0.76 -10.15 -0.88
CA LEU A 176 1.04 -11.57 -1.18
C LEU A 176 1.57 -11.76 -2.61
N ILE A 177 1.00 -11.07 -3.60
CA ILE A 177 1.44 -11.14 -5.00
C ILE A 177 2.88 -10.64 -5.13
N ILE A 178 3.19 -9.46 -4.60
CA ILE A 178 4.56 -8.92 -4.66
C ILE A 178 5.54 -9.78 -3.85
N SER A 179 5.11 -10.28 -2.68
CA SER A 179 5.91 -11.22 -1.90
C SER A 179 6.22 -12.50 -2.68
N TYR A 180 5.29 -13.01 -3.47
CA TYR A 180 5.54 -14.17 -4.35
C TYR A 180 6.64 -13.90 -5.36
N PHE A 181 6.59 -12.77 -6.07
CA PHE A 181 7.64 -12.39 -7.02
C PHE A 181 9.00 -12.20 -6.35
N LYS A 182 9.05 -11.62 -5.15
CA LYS A 182 10.28 -11.52 -4.35
C LYS A 182 10.89 -12.91 -4.05
N ARG A 183 10.06 -13.90 -3.70
CA ARG A 183 10.55 -15.28 -3.45
C ARG A 183 11.04 -15.97 -4.72
N LEU A 184 10.35 -15.78 -5.84
CA LEU A 184 10.83 -16.28 -7.13
C LEU A 184 12.17 -15.67 -7.54
N ALA A 185 12.37 -14.36 -7.26
CA ALA A 185 13.63 -13.66 -7.48
C ALA A 185 14.72 -13.99 -6.43
N LYS A 186 14.42 -14.82 -5.43
CA LYS A 186 15.29 -15.15 -4.29
C LYS A 186 15.77 -13.90 -3.54
N THR A 187 14.93 -12.87 -3.44
CA THR A 187 15.20 -11.63 -2.71
C THR A 187 14.18 -11.42 -1.60
N LYS A 188 14.52 -10.55 -0.64
CA LYS A 188 13.61 -10.13 0.42
C LYS A 188 12.91 -8.82 0.05
N ASP A 189 13.64 -7.90 -0.56
CA ASP A 189 13.19 -6.56 -0.89
C ASP A 189 13.22 -6.36 -2.41
N THR A 190 12.37 -5.47 -2.95
CA THR A 190 12.29 -5.18 -4.39
C THR A 190 13.43 -4.28 -4.87
N GLY A 191 13.95 -3.43 -3.97
CA GLY A 191 15.02 -2.46 -4.24
C GLY A 191 15.64 -1.95 -2.96
N ASN A 192 16.51 -0.91 -3.10
CA ASN A 192 17.21 -0.26 -1.98
C ASN A 192 17.09 1.28 -2.05
N ILE A 193 16.06 1.79 -2.73
CA ILE A 193 15.88 3.23 -2.96
C ILE A 193 15.55 3.96 -1.66
N LEU A 194 14.80 3.31 -0.75
CA LEU A 194 14.41 3.93 0.51
C LEU A 194 15.35 3.52 1.65
N PRO A 195 16.14 4.47 2.21
CA PRO A 195 17.06 4.15 3.29
C PRO A 195 16.40 3.49 4.50
N GLY A 196 16.81 2.25 4.80
CA GLY A 196 16.25 1.44 5.89
C GLY A 196 14.90 0.80 5.63
N HIS A 197 14.27 1.04 4.44
CA HIS A 197 12.94 0.54 4.09
C HIS A 197 12.90 -0.40 2.88
N GLY A 198 14.00 -0.55 2.13
CA GLY A 198 14.02 -1.37 0.92
C GLY A 198 13.58 -0.60 -0.33
N GLY A 199 12.77 -1.21 -1.17
CA GLY A 199 12.22 -0.58 -2.37
C GLY A 199 10.97 0.25 -2.12
N MET A 200 10.61 1.08 -3.11
CA MET A 200 9.35 1.81 -3.13
C MET A 200 8.17 0.85 -3.29
N LEU A 201 8.30 -0.15 -4.15
CA LEU A 201 7.27 -1.17 -4.37
C LEU A 201 6.97 -1.97 -3.11
N ASP A 202 7.96 -2.15 -2.20
CA ASP A 202 7.75 -2.80 -0.89
C ASP A 202 6.88 -1.97 0.08
N ARG A 203 6.60 -0.70 -0.23
CA ARG A 203 5.82 0.22 0.61
C ARG A 203 4.41 0.43 0.12
N ILE A 204 4.16 0.20 -1.16
CA ILE A 204 2.85 0.43 -1.76
C ILE A 204 2.27 -0.82 -2.42
N ASP A 205 2.89 -1.99 -2.22
CA ASP A 205 2.46 -3.26 -2.80
C ASP A 205 0.99 -3.59 -2.52
N GLY A 206 0.49 -3.33 -1.31
CA GLY A 206 -0.92 -3.44 -0.98
C GLY A 206 -1.78 -2.31 -1.56
N ILE A 207 -1.27 -1.07 -1.54
CA ILE A 207 -2.01 0.13 -1.98
C ILE A 207 -2.31 0.09 -3.48
N ILE A 208 -1.36 -0.42 -4.30
CA ILE A 208 -1.53 -0.56 -5.77
C ILE A 208 -2.78 -1.38 -6.13
N PHE A 209 -3.13 -2.35 -5.31
CA PHE A 209 -4.28 -3.23 -5.55
C PHE A 209 -5.56 -2.75 -4.84
N ALA A 210 -5.43 -1.80 -3.91
CA ALA A 210 -6.57 -1.22 -3.19
C ALA A 210 -7.18 0.00 -3.92
N ILE A 211 -6.42 0.67 -4.78
CA ILE A 211 -6.83 1.82 -5.59
C ILE A 211 -7.04 1.39 -7.04
#